data_733026ae7e3aac93916c82c9ac75cca2
#
_entry.id   733026ae7e3aac93916c82c9ac75cca2
#
_cell.length_a   1.000
_cell.length_b   1.000
_cell.length_c   1.000
_cell.angle_alpha   90.00
_cell.angle_beta   90.00
_cell.angle_gamma   90.00
#
_symmetry.space_group_name_H-M   'P 1'
#
loop_
_entity.id
_entity.type
_entity.pdbx_description
1 polymer ?
#
loop_
_entity_poly.entity_id
_entity_poly.type
_entity_poly.pdbx_seq_one_letter_code
_entity_poly.pdbx_strand_id
1 'polypeptide(L)'
;SALVQKLWNYCNILRDDGLSYGDYVEQLTYLLFLKMADEQSRPPHNRPSPIPKGFDWRSLLKLDGDDLETHYRHALEELGKRPGMLGLIFRKAQNKIQDPAKLRRLIVDLINKEEWSRLDADVKGDAYEGLLQKNAEDVKGGAGQYFTPRALIAAMVDVMAPQPGQSICDPACGTGG
;
A
#
# COMPACT_ATOMS: atom_id res chain seq x y z
N SER A 1 10.19 -9.19 -9.51
CA SER A 1 9.54 -8.48 -10.63
C SER A 1 10.12 -7.08 -10.81
N ALA A 2 9.95 -6.48 -11.99
CA ALA A 2 10.41 -5.11 -12.27
C ALA A 2 9.73 -4.09 -11.32
N LEU A 3 8.48 -4.34 -10.94
CA LEU A 3 7.74 -3.51 -10.00
C LEU A 3 8.40 -3.54 -8.60
N VAL A 4 8.74 -4.72 -8.09
CA VAL A 4 9.46 -4.88 -6.81
C VAL A 4 10.76 -4.06 -6.82
N GLN A 5 11.52 -4.12 -7.91
CA GLN A 5 12.78 -3.38 -8.02
C GLN A 5 12.55 -1.86 -8.02
N LYS A 6 11.52 -1.35 -8.71
CA LYS A 6 11.15 0.07 -8.68
C LYS A 6 10.79 0.52 -7.26
N LEU A 7 9.93 -0.24 -6.57
CA LEU A 7 9.50 0.05 -5.21
C LEU A 7 10.69 0.04 -4.23
N TRP A 8 11.59 -0.94 -4.38
CA TRP A 8 12.78 -1.05 -3.55
C TRP A 8 13.76 0.10 -3.76
N ASN A 9 14.01 0.46 -5.00
CA ASN A 9 14.90 1.59 -5.31
C ASN A 9 14.37 2.88 -4.68
N TYR A 10 13.06 3.08 -4.68
CA TYR A 10 12.45 4.25 -4.08
C TYR A 10 12.49 4.19 -2.54
N CYS A 11 12.33 3.00 -1.95
CA CYS A 11 12.54 2.78 -0.53
C CYS A 11 13.93 3.25 -0.09
N ASN A 12 14.97 2.90 -0.84
CA ASN A 12 16.34 3.30 -0.54
C ASN A 12 16.52 4.83 -0.60
N ILE A 13 15.93 5.50 -1.59
CA ILE A 13 15.96 6.97 -1.70
C ILE A 13 15.36 7.63 -0.45
N LEU A 14 14.28 7.09 0.10
CA LEU A 14 13.65 7.64 1.31
C LEU A 14 14.39 7.23 2.59
N ARG A 15 15.02 6.05 2.62
CA ARG A 15 15.86 5.61 3.74
C ARG A 15 17.11 6.48 3.91
N ASP A 16 17.67 6.98 2.83
CA ASP A 16 18.80 7.92 2.87
C ASP A 16 18.43 9.23 3.58
N ASP A 17 17.12 9.57 3.63
CA ASP A 17 16.61 10.70 4.42
C ASP A 17 16.18 10.30 5.85
N GLY A 18 16.48 9.09 6.27
CA GLY A 18 16.17 8.60 7.61
C GLY A 18 14.78 7.97 7.78
N LEU A 19 14.01 7.76 6.69
CA LEU A 19 12.76 7.05 6.76
C LEU A 19 13.01 5.55 7.03
N SER A 20 12.35 4.99 8.04
CA SER A 20 12.45 3.55 8.27
C SER A 20 11.75 2.75 7.17
N TYR A 21 12.18 1.48 6.99
CA TYR A 21 11.49 0.58 6.07
C TYR A 21 10.00 0.42 6.43
N GLY A 22 9.69 0.28 7.71
CA GLY A 22 8.30 0.16 8.19
C GLY A 22 7.46 1.38 7.83
N ASP A 23 8.00 2.59 8.07
CA ASP A 23 7.35 3.84 7.68
C ASP A 23 7.12 3.92 6.17
N TYR A 24 8.09 3.49 5.36
CA TYR A 24 7.94 3.46 3.91
C TYR A 24 6.79 2.56 3.46
N VAL A 25 6.72 1.33 3.98
CA VAL A 25 5.64 0.38 3.65
C VAL A 25 4.28 0.91 4.09
N GLU A 26 4.23 1.57 5.25
CA GLU A 26 3.02 2.21 5.74
C GLU A 26 2.56 3.34 4.78
N GLN A 27 3.46 4.25 4.41
CA GLN A 27 3.14 5.33 3.46
C GLN A 27 2.72 4.79 2.10
N LEU A 28 3.41 3.77 1.59
CA LEU A 28 3.05 3.10 0.35
C LEU A 28 1.64 2.52 0.43
N THR A 29 1.28 1.89 1.55
CA THR A 29 -0.06 1.31 1.77
C THR A 29 -1.15 2.37 1.72
N TYR A 30 -0.98 3.51 2.38
CA TYR A 30 -1.96 4.61 2.34
C TYR A 30 -2.15 5.16 0.93
N LEU A 31 -1.06 5.42 0.24
CA LEU A 31 -1.10 5.96 -1.12
C LEU A 31 -1.71 4.96 -2.12
N LEU A 32 -1.37 3.68 -2.01
CA LEU A 32 -1.95 2.62 -2.84
C LEU A 32 -3.45 2.47 -2.59
N PHE A 33 -3.90 2.56 -1.34
CA PHE A 33 -5.32 2.52 -1.03
C PHE A 33 -6.08 3.66 -1.72
N LEU A 34 -5.57 4.91 -1.63
CA LEU A 34 -6.16 6.06 -2.30
C LEU A 34 -6.19 5.91 -3.83
N LYS A 35 -5.09 5.43 -4.41
CA LYS A 35 -4.96 5.18 -5.85
C LYS A 35 -5.96 4.13 -6.32
N MET A 36 -6.03 2.98 -5.64
CA MET A 36 -6.94 1.90 -6.01
C MET A 36 -8.41 2.30 -5.83
N ALA A 37 -8.76 3.08 -4.80
CA ALA A 37 -10.11 3.61 -4.62
C ALA A 37 -10.51 4.52 -5.79
N ASP A 38 -9.61 5.35 -6.29
CA ASP A 38 -9.84 6.18 -7.47
C ASP A 38 -10.00 5.32 -8.74
N GLU A 39 -9.15 4.32 -8.96
CA GLU A 39 -9.25 3.42 -10.11
C GLU A 39 -10.59 2.66 -10.11
N GLN A 40 -11.00 2.12 -8.97
CA GLN A 40 -12.27 1.39 -8.85
C GLN A 40 -13.49 2.30 -9.02
N SER A 41 -13.36 3.60 -8.81
CA SER A 41 -14.44 4.57 -9.04
C SER A 41 -14.65 4.93 -10.52
N ARG A 42 -13.73 4.51 -11.39
CA ARG A 42 -13.77 4.76 -12.84
C ARG A 42 -14.30 3.55 -13.62
N PRO A 43 -14.67 3.72 -14.91
CA PRO A 43 -14.92 2.59 -15.79
C PRO A 43 -13.72 1.64 -15.86
N PRO A 44 -13.93 0.32 -15.95
CA PRO A 44 -15.22 -0.36 -16.07
C PRO A 44 -15.94 -0.61 -14.75
N HIS A 45 -15.30 -0.39 -13.59
CA HIS A 45 -15.82 -0.78 -12.28
C HIS A 45 -16.95 0.12 -11.78
N ASN A 46 -16.82 1.45 -11.95
CA ASN A 46 -17.79 2.47 -11.52
C ASN A 46 -18.32 2.29 -10.09
N ARG A 47 -17.48 1.83 -9.16
CA ARG A 47 -17.84 1.63 -7.75
C ARG A 47 -17.91 2.99 -7.04
N PRO A 48 -18.86 3.20 -6.11
CA PRO A 48 -18.83 4.37 -5.26
C PRO A 48 -17.50 4.48 -4.50
N SER A 49 -16.82 5.61 -4.61
CA SER A 49 -15.57 5.82 -3.87
C SER A 49 -15.87 5.95 -2.37
N PRO A 50 -15.17 5.21 -1.49
CA PRO A 50 -15.25 5.43 -0.06
C PRO A 50 -14.56 6.72 0.39
N ILE A 51 -13.74 7.31 -0.48
CA ILE A 51 -12.94 8.51 -0.17
C ILE A 51 -13.78 9.76 -0.40
N PRO A 52 -13.88 10.67 0.58
CA PRO A 52 -14.56 11.95 0.41
C PRO A 52 -13.94 12.80 -0.70
N LYS A 53 -14.79 13.55 -1.40
CA LYS A 53 -14.32 14.51 -2.40
C LYS A 53 -13.35 15.51 -1.77
N GLY A 54 -12.28 15.80 -2.49
CA GLY A 54 -11.23 16.72 -2.03
C GLY A 54 -10.08 16.03 -1.29
N PHE A 55 -10.24 14.77 -0.86
CA PHE A 55 -9.17 13.96 -0.25
C PHE A 55 -8.83 12.72 -1.09
N ASP A 56 -9.32 12.68 -2.32
CA ASP A 56 -9.12 11.61 -3.27
C ASP A 56 -7.76 11.70 -3.97
N TRP A 57 -7.41 10.64 -4.70
CA TRP A 57 -6.16 10.57 -5.45
C TRP A 57 -5.95 11.75 -6.40
N ARG A 58 -7.03 12.22 -7.05
CA ARG A 58 -6.97 13.33 -8.00
C ARG A 58 -6.64 14.66 -7.32
N SER A 59 -7.03 14.84 -6.06
CA SER A 59 -6.66 16.03 -5.31
C SER A 59 -5.16 16.10 -5.05
N LEU A 60 -4.53 14.95 -4.76
CA LEU A 60 -3.07 14.85 -4.59
C LEU A 60 -2.31 15.18 -5.88
N LEU A 61 -2.82 14.71 -7.04
CA LEU A 61 -2.16 14.95 -8.33
C LEU A 61 -2.15 16.41 -8.77
N LYS A 62 -3.06 17.24 -8.25
CA LYS A 62 -3.19 18.66 -8.61
C LYS A 62 -2.22 19.57 -7.86
N LEU A 63 -1.63 19.09 -6.78
CA LEU A 63 -0.81 19.87 -5.87
C LEU A 63 0.67 19.52 -6.02
N ASP A 64 1.52 20.45 -5.60
CA ASP A 64 2.96 20.29 -5.59
C ASP A 64 3.57 20.99 -4.37
N GLY A 65 4.86 20.73 -4.09
CA GLY A 65 5.59 21.36 -3.01
C GLY A 65 4.91 21.22 -1.64
N ASP A 66 5.00 22.25 -0.84
CA ASP A 66 4.44 22.29 0.53
C ASP A 66 2.91 22.15 0.55
N ASP A 67 2.23 22.60 -0.50
CA ASP A 67 0.77 22.46 -0.61
C ASP A 67 0.38 20.98 -0.72
N LEU A 68 1.15 20.17 -1.46
CA LEU A 68 0.93 18.74 -1.55
C LEU A 68 1.17 18.06 -0.20
N GLU A 69 2.28 18.38 0.48
CA GLU A 69 2.59 17.79 1.79
C GLU A 69 1.50 18.12 2.82
N THR A 70 1.14 19.37 2.93
CA THR A 70 0.11 19.85 3.85
C THR A 70 -1.24 19.19 3.54
N HIS A 71 -1.61 19.09 2.27
CA HIS A 71 -2.86 18.46 1.86
C HIS A 71 -2.86 16.95 2.15
N TYR A 72 -1.77 16.24 1.88
CA TYR A 72 -1.65 14.83 2.17
C TYR A 72 -1.77 14.55 3.67
N ARG A 73 -1.07 15.30 4.51
CA ARG A 73 -1.18 15.22 5.96
C ARG A 73 -2.62 15.43 6.43
N HIS A 74 -3.30 16.47 5.92
CA HIS A 74 -4.69 16.74 6.27
C HIS A 74 -5.64 15.64 5.77
N ALA A 75 -5.39 15.08 4.59
CA ALA A 75 -6.17 13.97 4.07
C ALA A 75 -6.08 12.72 4.99
N LEU A 76 -4.88 12.35 5.44
CA LEU A 76 -4.69 11.24 6.37
C LEU A 76 -5.45 11.45 7.69
N GLU A 77 -5.39 12.67 8.25
CA GLU A 77 -6.12 13.03 9.48
C GLU A 77 -7.64 12.93 9.30
N GLU A 78 -8.17 13.47 8.22
CA GLU A 78 -9.62 13.46 7.94
C GLU A 78 -10.15 12.05 7.65
N LEU A 79 -9.38 11.23 6.95
CA LEU A 79 -9.73 9.83 6.70
C LEU A 79 -9.73 9.01 7.99
N GLY A 80 -8.80 9.28 8.90
CA GLY A 80 -8.71 8.62 10.20
C GLY A 80 -9.90 8.93 11.15
N LYS A 81 -10.62 10.03 10.92
CA LYS A 81 -11.82 10.40 11.69
C LYS A 81 -13.11 9.73 11.18
N ARG A 82 -13.06 9.07 10.03
CA ARG A 82 -14.25 8.46 9.42
C ARG A 82 -14.68 7.18 10.15
N PRO A 83 -15.98 6.87 10.17
CA PRO A 83 -16.46 5.63 10.73
C PRO A 83 -16.10 4.42 9.85
N GLY A 84 -16.14 3.24 10.45
CA GLY A 84 -15.97 1.99 9.73
C GLY A 84 -14.52 1.69 9.31
N MET A 85 -14.38 0.92 8.23
CA MET A 85 -13.09 0.41 7.75
C MET A 85 -12.12 1.54 7.40
N LEU A 86 -12.61 2.62 6.80
CA LEU A 86 -11.77 3.75 6.39
C LEU A 86 -11.05 4.38 7.60
N GLY A 87 -11.82 4.71 8.66
CA GLY A 87 -11.22 5.25 9.88
C GLY A 87 -10.32 4.24 10.60
N LEU A 88 -10.57 2.94 10.45
CA LEU A 88 -9.70 1.91 11.00
C LEU A 88 -8.34 1.87 10.30
N ILE A 89 -8.33 1.91 8.96
CA ILE A 89 -7.12 1.91 8.13
C ILE A 89 -6.26 3.14 8.42
N PHE A 90 -6.88 4.33 8.47
CA PHE A 90 -6.17 5.59 8.63
C PHE A 90 -6.06 6.06 10.09
N ARG A 91 -6.43 5.23 11.07
CA ARG A 91 -6.32 5.56 12.49
C ARG A 91 -4.86 5.88 12.85
N LYS A 92 -4.62 7.12 13.31
CA LYS A 92 -3.29 7.63 13.65
C LYS A 92 -2.32 7.67 12.45
N ALA A 93 -2.81 7.60 11.22
CA ALA A 93 -1.99 7.77 10.04
C ALA A 93 -1.31 9.15 10.05
N GLN A 94 -0.02 9.17 9.76
CA GLN A 94 0.79 10.39 9.70
C GLN A 94 1.64 10.37 8.45
N ASN A 95 1.83 11.53 7.83
CA ASN A 95 2.84 11.66 6.79
C ASN A 95 4.25 11.56 7.42
N LYS A 96 5.05 10.63 6.94
CA LYS A 96 6.44 10.43 7.36
C LYS A 96 7.45 10.92 6.31
N ILE A 97 6.98 11.27 5.11
CA ILE A 97 7.82 11.78 4.02
C ILE A 97 7.87 13.30 4.13
N GLN A 98 8.93 13.81 4.71
CA GLN A 98 9.07 15.24 5.00
C GLN A 98 9.45 16.07 3.77
N ASP A 99 10.13 15.48 2.79
CA ASP A 99 10.51 16.15 1.54
C ASP A 99 9.33 16.12 0.55
N PRO A 100 8.70 17.29 0.25
CA PRO A 100 7.57 17.36 -0.67
C PRO A 100 7.91 16.89 -2.09
N ALA A 101 9.13 17.13 -2.56
CA ALA A 101 9.55 16.69 -3.88
C ALA A 101 9.63 15.16 -3.97
N LYS A 102 10.09 14.49 -2.92
CA LYS A 102 10.11 13.04 -2.83
C LYS A 102 8.70 12.47 -2.70
N LEU A 103 7.84 13.09 -1.92
CA LEU A 103 6.42 12.72 -1.85
C LEU A 103 5.77 12.83 -3.24
N ARG A 104 6.01 13.92 -3.97
CA ARG A 104 5.51 14.13 -5.33
C ARG A 104 5.98 13.03 -6.28
N ARG A 105 7.27 12.69 -6.25
CA ARG A 105 7.83 11.62 -7.08
C ARG A 105 7.21 10.25 -6.74
N LEU A 106 7.03 9.92 -5.48
CA LEU A 106 6.36 8.68 -5.07
C LEU A 106 4.95 8.60 -5.65
N ILE A 107 4.19 9.68 -5.56
CA ILE A 107 2.81 9.76 -6.05
C ILE A 107 2.78 9.68 -7.59
N VAL A 108 3.51 10.55 -8.27
CA VAL A 108 3.37 10.76 -9.73
C VAL A 108 4.21 9.79 -10.53
N ASP A 109 5.48 9.60 -10.15
CA ASP A 109 6.43 8.87 -10.98
C ASP A 109 6.45 7.37 -10.69
N LEU A 110 6.00 6.97 -9.50
CA LEU A 110 5.95 5.56 -9.14
C LEU A 110 4.50 5.04 -9.13
N ILE A 111 3.66 5.53 -8.21
CA ILE A 111 2.34 4.94 -7.97
C ILE A 111 1.37 5.26 -9.11
N ASN A 112 1.35 6.50 -9.60
CA ASN A 112 0.38 6.89 -10.62
C ASN A 112 0.62 6.29 -12.00
N LYS A 113 1.83 5.79 -12.27
CA LYS A 113 2.17 5.17 -13.56
C LYS A 113 1.68 3.75 -13.73
N GLU A 114 1.29 3.10 -12.64
CA GLU A 114 0.80 1.72 -12.67
C GLU A 114 -0.73 1.68 -12.49
N GLU A 115 -1.39 0.69 -13.10
CA GLU A 115 -2.82 0.41 -12.91
C GLU A 115 -2.99 -0.71 -11.88
N TRP A 116 -2.98 -0.34 -10.61
CA TRP A 116 -2.96 -1.28 -9.48
C TRP A 116 -4.20 -2.17 -9.40
N SER A 117 -5.35 -1.67 -9.83
CA SER A 117 -6.59 -2.46 -9.83
C SER A 117 -6.60 -3.58 -10.86
N ARG A 118 -5.77 -3.47 -11.91
CA ARG A 118 -5.63 -4.48 -12.96
C ARG A 118 -4.56 -5.51 -12.66
N LEU A 119 -3.67 -5.21 -11.72
CA LEU A 119 -2.70 -6.19 -11.26
C LEU A 119 -3.44 -7.31 -10.51
N ASP A 120 -3.10 -8.55 -10.81
CA ASP A 120 -3.61 -9.69 -10.06
C ASP A 120 -3.28 -9.56 -8.58
N ALA A 121 -4.10 -10.19 -7.73
CA ALA A 121 -3.87 -10.20 -6.28
C ALA A 121 -2.46 -10.72 -5.97
N ASP A 122 -2.02 -11.75 -6.69
CA ASP A 122 -0.69 -12.34 -6.55
C ASP A 122 0.43 -11.34 -6.84
N VAL A 123 0.31 -10.53 -7.90
CA VAL A 123 1.33 -9.51 -8.24
C VAL A 123 1.46 -8.45 -7.15
N LYS A 124 0.35 -8.05 -6.53
CA LYS A 124 0.37 -7.11 -5.38
C LYS A 124 1.00 -7.75 -4.15
N GLY A 125 0.61 -8.98 -3.85
CA GLY A 125 1.21 -9.78 -2.78
C GLY A 125 2.71 -9.95 -2.99
N ASP A 126 3.11 -10.38 -4.17
CA ASP A 126 4.54 -10.53 -4.55
C ASP A 126 5.32 -9.23 -4.42
N ALA A 127 4.70 -8.08 -4.71
CA ALA A 127 5.35 -6.78 -4.55
C ALA A 127 5.67 -6.50 -3.07
N TYR A 128 4.72 -6.71 -2.17
CA TYR A 128 4.94 -6.54 -0.73
C TYR A 128 5.91 -7.59 -0.16
N GLU A 129 5.74 -8.86 -0.52
CA GLU A 129 6.65 -9.94 -0.09
C GLU A 129 8.08 -9.70 -0.59
N GLY A 130 8.23 -9.28 -1.84
CA GLY A 130 9.52 -8.93 -2.41
C GLY A 130 10.21 -7.75 -1.73
N LEU A 131 9.46 -6.75 -1.29
CA LEU A 131 9.98 -5.65 -0.47
C LEU A 131 10.45 -6.15 0.90
N LEU A 132 9.67 -7.00 1.56
CA LEU A 132 10.00 -7.56 2.86
C LEU A 132 11.22 -8.48 2.78
N GLN A 133 11.33 -9.30 1.73
CA GLN A 133 12.50 -10.13 1.49
C GLN A 133 13.76 -9.27 1.32
N LYS A 134 13.71 -8.24 0.48
CA LYS A 134 14.85 -7.33 0.27
C LYS A 134 15.27 -6.62 1.55
N ASN A 135 14.33 -6.20 2.38
CA ASN A 135 14.65 -5.61 3.68
C ASN A 135 15.31 -6.62 4.62
N ALA A 136 14.86 -7.88 4.63
CA ALA A 136 15.46 -8.93 5.44
C ALA A 136 16.90 -9.27 4.98
N GLU A 137 17.17 -9.22 3.67
CA GLU A 137 18.52 -9.42 3.10
C GLU A 137 19.45 -8.26 3.47
N ASP A 138 18.94 -7.03 3.52
CA ASP A 138 19.72 -5.81 3.79
C ASP A 138 20.08 -5.66 5.27
N VAL A 139 19.19 -6.10 6.17
CA VAL A 139 19.42 -6.08 7.62
C VAL A 139 20.11 -7.37 8.04
N LYS A 140 21.43 -7.37 8.07
CA LYS A 140 22.23 -8.50 8.59
C LYS A 140 21.82 -8.81 10.04
N GLY A 141 21.02 -9.87 10.23
CA GLY A 141 20.55 -10.34 11.54
C GLY A 141 19.11 -9.95 11.89
N GLY A 142 18.33 -9.42 10.97
CA GLY A 142 16.89 -9.23 11.17
C GLY A 142 16.19 -10.56 11.38
N ALA A 143 15.35 -10.67 12.43
CA ALA A 143 14.45 -11.80 12.61
C ALA A 143 13.61 -11.91 11.33
N GLY A 144 13.90 -12.91 10.50
CA GLY A 144 13.22 -13.13 9.25
C GLY A 144 11.72 -13.29 9.51
N GLN A 145 10.91 -12.41 8.98
CA GLN A 145 9.51 -12.72 8.85
C GLN A 145 9.44 -13.82 7.80
N TYR A 146 9.12 -15.02 8.26
CA TYR A 146 8.98 -16.17 7.36
C TYR A 146 7.63 -16.06 6.66
N PHE A 147 7.66 -15.90 5.34
CA PHE A 147 6.46 -16.01 4.51
C PHE A 147 6.16 -17.46 4.23
N THR A 148 4.89 -17.82 4.30
CA THR A 148 4.44 -19.12 3.83
C THR A 148 4.62 -19.17 2.31
N PRO A 149 5.36 -20.14 1.75
CA PRO A 149 5.56 -20.24 0.31
C PRO A 149 4.24 -20.33 -0.44
N ARG A 150 4.09 -19.59 -1.55
CA ARG A 150 2.87 -19.57 -2.37
C ARG A 150 2.39 -20.96 -2.80
N ALA A 151 3.31 -21.86 -3.13
CA ALA A 151 2.96 -23.24 -3.47
C ALA A 151 2.30 -23.98 -2.30
N LEU A 152 2.73 -23.70 -1.06
CA LEU A 152 2.09 -24.28 0.12
C LEU A 152 0.73 -23.68 0.38
N ILE A 153 0.58 -22.36 0.23
CA ILE A 153 -0.72 -21.67 0.33
C ILE A 153 -1.71 -22.28 -0.68
N ALA A 154 -1.31 -22.41 -1.95
CA ALA A 154 -2.14 -23.00 -2.99
C ALA A 154 -2.57 -24.42 -2.61
N ALA A 155 -1.64 -25.27 -2.15
CA ALA A 155 -1.95 -26.63 -1.71
C ALA A 155 -2.93 -26.64 -0.52
N MET A 156 -2.77 -25.74 0.44
CA MET A 156 -3.71 -25.61 1.58
C MET A 156 -5.10 -25.21 1.11
N VAL A 157 -5.22 -24.24 0.19
CA VAL A 157 -6.50 -23.80 -0.38
C VAL A 157 -7.16 -24.96 -1.16
N ASP A 158 -6.40 -25.68 -1.97
CA ASP A 158 -6.91 -26.83 -2.74
C ASP A 158 -7.45 -27.94 -1.82
N VAL A 159 -6.75 -28.23 -0.71
CA VAL A 159 -7.21 -29.24 0.26
C VAL A 159 -8.42 -28.76 1.05
N MET A 160 -8.44 -27.51 1.46
CA MET A 160 -9.56 -26.93 2.23
C MET A 160 -10.80 -26.69 1.35
N ALA A 161 -10.61 -26.48 0.05
CA ALA A 161 -11.65 -26.27 -0.96
C ALA A 161 -12.79 -25.31 -0.47
N PRO A 162 -12.48 -24.11 0.00
CA PRO A 162 -13.46 -23.20 0.58
C PRO A 162 -14.54 -22.83 -0.45
N GLN A 163 -15.81 -22.81 0.00
CA GLN A 163 -16.94 -22.50 -0.86
C GLN A 163 -17.49 -21.09 -0.59
N PRO A 164 -18.07 -20.42 -1.60
CA PRO A 164 -18.72 -19.13 -1.41
C PRO A 164 -19.77 -19.17 -0.28
N GLY A 165 -19.74 -18.19 0.61
CA GLY A 165 -20.63 -18.08 1.76
C GLY A 165 -20.16 -18.80 3.03
N GLN A 166 -19.05 -19.54 2.99
CA GLN A 166 -18.42 -20.07 4.20
C GLN A 166 -17.64 -19.00 4.96
N SER A 167 -17.61 -19.15 6.29
CA SER A 167 -16.72 -18.34 7.13
C SER A 167 -15.39 -19.04 7.27
N ILE A 168 -14.31 -18.29 7.05
CA ILE A 168 -12.94 -18.76 7.17
C ILE A 168 -12.26 -17.98 8.29
N CYS A 169 -11.55 -18.69 9.18
CA CYS A 169 -10.73 -18.10 10.22
C CYS A 169 -9.30 -18.59 10.07
N ASP A 170 -8.39 -17.67 9.90
CA ASP A 170 -6.96 -17.94 10.01
C ASP A 170 -6.44 -17.31 11.31
N PRO A 171 -6.16 -18.10 12.37
CA PRO A 171 -5.71 -17.59 13.65
C PRO A 171 -4.27 -17.09 13.63
N ALA A 172 -3.55 -17.32 12.54
CA ALA A 172 -2.15 -16.95 12.36
C ALA A 172 -1.90 -16.24 11.02
N CYS A 173 -2.89 -15.47 10.55
CA CYS A 173 -2.94 -14.90 9.21
C CYS A 173 -1.70 -14.06 8.81
N GLY A 174 -0.94 -13.55 9.78
CA GLY A 174 0.20 -12.70 9.49
C GLY A 174 -0.19 -11.51 8.60
N THR A 175 0.39 -11.44 7.40
CA THR A 175 0.09 -10.41 6.39
C THR A 175 -1.11 -10.74 5.50
N GLY A 176 -1.76 -11.88 5.70
CA GLY A 176 -2.91 -12.31 4.92
C GLY A 176 -2.53 -12.91 3.56
N GLY A 177 -1.45 -13.67 3.52
CA GLY A 177 -0.94 -14.33 2.31
C GLY A 177 -1.86 -15.41 1.76
#